data_ea238862f58dee1223efdc0ae7e211a9
#
_entry.id   ea238862f58dee1223efdc0ae7e211a9
#
_cell.length_a   1.000
_cell.length_b   1.000
_cell.length_c   1.000
_cell.angle_alpha   90.00
_cell.angle_beta   90.00
_cell.angle_gamma   90.00
#
_symmetry.space_group_name_H-M   'P 1'
#
loop_
_entity.id
_entity.type
_entity.pdbx_description
1 polymer ?
#
loop_
_entity_poly.entity_id
_entity_poly.type
_entity_poly.pdbx_seq_one_letter_code
_entity_poly.pdbx_strand_id
1 'polypeptide(L)'
;VDSGSGWVSGLFLDYPNYGDLCQSPRTGTDPDTGQPFPDIQGTTLDENNYLRSFSNDTYLWYQEIADRDPGLYSDPLGYFDLLKTNAITASGQYKDKFHFTYDSYDWYQLSQSGVSGGYGAQWVLLSTTPPREIVVAYTEPSSPAEAVGLTRGATILTVDGVDINT
;
A
#
# COMPACT_ATOMS: atom_id res chain seq x y z
N VAL A 1 -25.91 -16.67 -3.49
CA VAL A 1 -25.15 -17.91 -3.25
C VAL A 1 -24.59 -17.80 -1.85
N ASP A 2 -24.97 -18.71 -0.96
CA ASP A 2 -24.38 -18.79 0.37
C ASP A 2 -22.95 -19.30 0.21
N SER A 3 -21.96 -18.50 0.59
CA SER A 3 -20.53 -18.86 0.51
C SER A 3 -20.10 -19.83 1.62
N GLY A 4 -21.00 -20.14 2.59
CA GLY A 4 -20.65 -20.86 3.81
C GLY A 4 -19.75 -20.05 4.78
N SER A 5 -19.54 -18.76 4.50
CA SER A 5 -18.72 -17.87 5.31
C SER A 5 -19.38 -17.46 6.64
N GLY A 6 -20.68 -17.69 6.79
CA GLY A 6 -21.47 -17.16 7.91
C GLY A 6 -21.64 -15.64 7.87
N TRP A 7 -21.31 -14.99 6.75
CA TRP A 7 -21.43 -13.56 6.59
C TRP A 7 -22.88 -13.07 6.72
N VAL A 8 -23.03 -11.98 7.45
CA VAL A 8 -24.29 -11.23 7.53
C VAL A 8 -23.99 -9.76 7.25
N SER A 9 -24.72 -9.17 6.31
CA SER A 9 -24.51 -7.77 5.93
C SER A 9 -24.75 -6.83 7.11
N GLY A 10 -23.82 -5.92 7.32
CA GLY A 10 -23.87 -4.92 8.41
C GLY A 10 -23.52 -5.47 9.80
N LEU A 11 -23.25 -6.78 9.93
CA LEU A 11 -22.73 -7.36 11.16
C LEU A 11 -21.22 -7.55 11.07
N PHE A 12 -20.49 -6.82 11.90
CA PHE A 12 -19.03 -6.87 11.97
C PHE A 12 -18.63 -7.44 13.32
N LEU A 13 -17.75 -8.43 13.34
CA LEU A 13 -17.06 -8.86 14.56
C LEU A 13 -15.85 -7.98 14.77
N ASP A 14 -15.40 -7.86 16.01
CA ASP A 14 -14.20 -7.07 16.34
C ASP A 14 -12.99 -7.63 15.58
N TYR A 15 -12.28 -6.78 14.82
CA TYR A 15 -11.13 -7.20 13.99
C TYR A 15 -10.00 -7.89 14.78
N PRO A 16 -9.72 -7.57 16.07
CA PRO A 16 -8.69 -8.30 16.83
C PRO A 16 -8.97 -9.81 16.98
N ASN A 17 -10.23 -10.25 16.83
CA ASN A 17 -10.55 -11.69 16.85
C ASN A 17 -9.94 -12.45 15.65
N TYR A 18 -9.57 -11.74 14.60
CA TYR A 18 -8.92 -12.28 13.40
C TYR A 18 -7.44 -11.91 13.32
N GLY A 19 -6.92 -11.21 14.34
CA GLY A 19 -5.53 -10.80 14.40
C GLY A 19 -4.60 -11.99 14.32
N ASP A 20 -3.53 -11.84 13.54
CA ASP A 20 -2.49 -12.85 13.33
C ASP A 20 -2.94 -14.15 12.65
N LEU A 21 -4.22 -14.31 12.31
CA LEU A 21 -4.73 -15.47 11.57
C LEU A 21 -4.40 -15.34 10.09
N CYS A 22 -3.40 -16.08 9.63
CA CYS A 22 -2.85 -16.02 8.27
C CYS A 22 -3.05 -17.35 7.52
N GLN A 23 -3.48 -17.27 6.25
CA GLN A 23 -3.53 -18.45 5.36
C GLN A 23 -2.16 -19.09 5.19
N SER A 24 -1.10 -18.25 5.15
CA SER A 24 0.28 -18.66 5.01
C SER A 24 1.13 -18.02 6.11
N PRO A 25 1.10 -18.56 7.36
CA PRO A 25 1.84 -17.97 8.48
C PRO A 25 3.35 -17.93 8.21
N ARG A 26 3.96 -16.80 8.50
CA ARG A 26 5.42 -16.69 8.55
C ARG A 26 5.95 -17.47 9.74
N THR A 27 7.14 -18.00 9.62
CA THR A 27 7.79 -18.79 10.68
C THR A 27 9.17 -18.24 10.97
N GLY A 28 9.67 -18.52 12.17
CA GLY A 28 10.99 -18.05 12.60
C GLY A 28 10.94 -16.69 13.27
N THR A 29 12.01 -15.93 13.14
CA THR A 29 12.20 -14.64 13.77
C THR A 29 12.02 -13.51 12.74
N ASP A 30 11.20 -12.55 13.06
CA ASP A 30 11.05 -11.31 12.30
C ASP A 30 12.37 -10.53 12.35
N PRO A 31 13.03 -10.30 11.21
CA PRO A 31 14.32 -9.62 11.16
C PRO A 31 14.26 -8.17 11.64
N ASP A 32 13.08 -7.55 11.59
CA ASP A 32 12.91 -6.15 11.94
C ASP A 32 12.77 -5.95 13.45
N THR A 33 12.06 -6.85 14.12
CA THR A 33 11.78 -6.75 15.56
C THR A 33 12.67 -7.66 16.41
N GLY A 34 13.28 -8.69 15.81
CA GLY A 34 14.03 -9.72 16.52
C GLY A 34 13.15 -10.65 17.35
N GLN A 35 11.82 -10.61 17.18
CA GLN A 35 10.87 -11.47 17.87
C GLN A 35 10.31 -12.54 16.91
N PRO A 36 9.81 -13.67 17.43
CA PRO A 36 9.06 -14.61 16.59
C PRO A 36 7.90 -13.92 15.89
N PHE A 37 7.62 -14.32 14.65
CA PHE A 37 6.39 -13.86 13.99
C PHE A 37 5.16 -14.28 14.80
N PRO A 38 4.17 -13.38 15.01
CA PRO A 38 2.96 -13.70 15.77
C PRO A 38 1.96 -14.55 14.99
N ASP A 39 2.22 -14.81 13.73
CA ASP A 39 1.30 -15.42 12.78
C ASP A 39 0.80 -16.80 13.25
N ILE A 40 -0.49 -17.01 13.18
CA ILE A 40 -1.20 -18.25 13.54
C ILE A 40 -1.87 -18.81 12.28
N GLN A 41 -1.94 -20.13 12.15
CA GLN A 41 -2.62 -20.74 11.02
C GLN A 41 -4.11 -20.34 11.01
N GLY A 42 -4.49 -19.61 10.02
CA GLY A 42 -5.85 -19.21 9.68
C GLY A 42 -6.19 -19.60 8.25
N THR A 43 -7.13 -18.87 7.68
CA THR A 43 -7.64 -19.03 6.31
C THR A 43 -7.72 -17.67 5.62
N THR A 44 -7.81 -17.66 4.29
CA THR A 44 -8.10 -16.45 3.52
C THR A 44 -9.40 -15.75 3.99
N LEU A 45 -10.37 -16.53 4.46
CA LEU A 45 -11.60 -15.96 5.03
C LEU A 45 -11.32 -15.18 6.32
N ASP A 46 -10.39 -15.65 7.17
CA ASP A 46 -10.01 -14.94 8.39
C ASP A 46 -9.31 -13.63 8.04
N GLU A 47 -8.38 -13.65 7.09
CA GLU A 47 -7.72 -12.44 6.58
C GLU A 47 -8.72 -11.44 6.02
N ASN A 48 -9.67 -11.89 5.20
CA ASN A 48 -10.72 -11.05 4.63
C ASN A 48 -11.66 -10.49 5.71
N ASN A 49 -12.01 -11.27 6.73
CA ASN A 49 -12.80 -10.80 7.87
C ASN A 49 -12.05 -9.76 8.69
N TYR A 50 -10.75 -9.95 8.90
CA TYR A 50 -9.90 -8.93 9.51
C TYR A 50 -9.99 -7.61 8.74
N LEU A 51 -9.70 -7.65 7.43
CA LEU A 51 -9.71 -6.46 6.57
C LEU A 51 -11.07 -5.75 6.56
N ARG A 52 -12.15 -6.53 6.46
CA ARG A 52 -13.53 -6.03 6.47
C ARG A 52 -13.86 -5.29 7.77
N SER A 53 -13.58 -5.93 8.91
CA SER A 53 -13.90 -5.38 10.22
C SER A 53 -12.99 -4.21 10.57
N PHE A 54 -11.70 -4.31 10.26
CA PHE A 54 -10.72 -3.23 10.43
C PHE A 54 -11.10 -1.99 9.61
N SER A 55 -11.48 -2.18 8.34
CA SER A 55 -11.90 -1.05 7.50
C SER A 55 -13.20 -0.42 8.00
N ASN A 56 -14.16 -1.21 8.50
CA ASN A 56 -15.38 -0.66 9.09
C ASN A 56 -15.10 0.17 10.36
N ASP A 57 -14.09 -0.21 11.15
CA ASP A 57 -13.77 0.46 12.41
C ASP A 57 -12.87 1.69 12.22
N THR A 58 -11.95 1.65 11.27
CA THR A 58 -10.87 2.65 11.17
C THR A 58 -10.94 3.55 9.94
N TYR A 59 -11.63 3.12 8.87
CA TYR A 59 -11.66 3.90 7.63
C TYR A 59 -12.56 5.14 7.76
N LEU A 60 -12.03 6.29 7.37
CA LEU A 60 -12.71 7.58 7.52
C LEU A 60 -14.10 7.63 6.87
N TRP A 61 -14.26 6.97 5.73
CA TRP A 61 -15.53 6.92 4.98
C TRP A 61 -16.16 5.51 5.03
N TYR A 62 -16.09 4.85 6.17
CA TYR A 62 -16.57 3.46 6.33
C TYR A 62 -18.02 3.25 5.89
N GLN A 63 -18.89 4.25 6.07
CA GLN A 63 -20.30 4.20 5.66
C GLN A 63 -20.48 4.17 4.12
N GLU A 64 -19.45 4.52 3.37
CA GLU A 64 -19.46 4.51 1.90
C GLU A 64 -18.89 3.20 1.32
N ILE A 65 -18.37 2.33 2.15
CA ILE A 65 -17.91 0.99 1.74
C ILE A 65 -19.14 0.12 1.48
N ALA A 66 -19.20 -0.48 0.28
CA ALA A 66 -20.19 -1.53 0.02
C ALA A 66 -19.79 -2.80 0.78
N ASP A 67 -20.60 -3.21 1.77
CA ASP A 67 -20.36 -4.42 2.53
C ASP A 67 -20.57 -5.67 1.65
N ARG A 68 -19.51 -6.46 1.49
CA ARG A 68 -19.44 -7.63 0.63
C ARG A 68 -19.07 -8.86 1.44
N ASP A 69 -19.65 -10.00 1.07
CA ASP A 69 -19.33 -11.30 1.67
C ASP A 69 -17.83 -11.64 1.46
N PRO A 70 -17.02 -11.68 2.54
CA PRO A 70 -15.59 -11.95 2.46
C PRO A 70 -15.26 -13.35 1.94
N GLY A 71 -16.20 -14.31 2.07
CA GLY A 71 -16.01 -15.68 1.59
C GLY A 71 -16.05 -15.84 0.07
N LEU A 72 -16.43 -14.80 -0.67
CA LEU A 72 -16.44 -14.82 -2.13
C LEU A 72 -15.11 -14.41 -2.76
N TYR A 73 -14.11 -14.04 -1.96
CA TYR A 73 -12.83 -13.53 -2.43
C TYR A 73 -11.69 -14.42 -1.96
N SER A 74 -10.89 -14.90 -2.90
CA SER A 74 -9.71 -15.74 -2.64
C SER A 74 -8.39 -14.96 -2.58
N ASP A 75 -8.43 -13.67 -2.84
CA ASP A 75 -7.28 -12.76 -2.80
C ASP A 75 -7.55 -11.63 -1.80
N PRO A 76 -6.88 -11.63 -0.62
CA PRO A 76 -7.06 -10.60 0.39
C PRO A 76 -6.68 -9.20 -0.09
N LEU A 77 -5.64 -9.04 -0.92
CA LEU A 77 -5.24 -7.73 -1.42
C LEU A 77 -6.28 -7.16 -2.39
N GLY A 78 -6.80 -8.01 -3.30
CA GLY A 78 -7.89 -7.63 -4.18
C GLY A 78 -9.19 -7.35 -3.43
N TYR A 79 -9.46 -8.07 -2.33
CA TYR A 79 -10.59 -7.77 -1.47
C TYR A 79 -10.42 -6.43 -0.74
N PHE A 80 -9.22 -6.17 -0.19
CA PHE A 80 -8.90 -4.89 0.45
C PHE A 80 -9.14 -3.71 -0.50
N ASP A 81 -8.73 -3.82 -1.76
CA ASP A 81 -8.93 -2.73 -2.75
C ASP A 81 -10.42 -2.37 -2.98
N LEU A 82 -11.34 -3.24 -2.62
CA LEU A 82 -12.79 -2.98 -2.67
C LEU A 82 -13.34 -2.31 -1.40
N LEU A 83 -12.57 -2.25 -0.31
CA LEU A 83 -12.98 -1.71 0.99
C LEU A 83 -12.72 -0.20 1.09
N LYS A 84 -13.05 0.54 0.05
CA LYS A 84 -12.91 2.01 -0.03
C LYS A 84 -14.11 2.67 -0.68
N THR A 85 -14.20 4.00 -0.50
CA THR A 85 -15.15 4.82 -1.24
C THR A 85 -14.73 4.99 -2.70
N ASN A 86 -15.69 4.93 -3.61
CA ASN A 86 -15.52 5.30 -5.02
C ASN A 86 -16.08 6.69 -5.33
N ALA A 87 -16.42 7.47 -4.32
CA ALA A 87 -16.97 8.81 -4.48
C ALA A 87 -15.97 9.74 -5.18
N ILE A 88 -16.52 10.63 -6.00
CA ILE A 88 -15.78 11.65 -6.73
C ILE A 88 -16.04 13.00 -6.09
N THR A 89 -15.00 13.80 -5.90
CA THR A 89 -15.09 15.17 -5.40
C THR A 89 -15.65 16.13 -6.46
N ALA A 90 -16.05 17.33 -6.05
CA ALA A 90 -16.51 18.36 -6.98
C ALA A 90 -15.45 18.75 -8.05
N SER A 91 -14.17 18.50 -7.79
CA SER A 91 -13.08 18.71 -8.76
C SER A 91 -12.86 17.52 -9.72
N GLY A 92 -13.71 16.49 -9.67
CA GLY A 92 -13.61 15.31 -10.54
C GLY A 92 -12.52 14.30 -10.14
N GLN A 93 -11.94 14.45 -8.96
CA GLN A 93 -10.93 13.52 -8.42
C GLN A 93 -11.57 12.51 -7.48
N TYR A 94 -10.98 11.31 -7.38
CA TYR A 94 -11.39 10.37 -6.33
C TYR A 94 -11.25 11.01 -4.96
N LYS A 95 -12.24 10.77 -4.11
CA LYS A 95 -12.29 11.27 -2.72
C LYS A 95 -11.19 10.65 -1.88
N ASP A 96 -11.00 9.35 -2.02
CA ASP A 96 -9.91 8.61 -1.37
C ASP A 96 -8.68 8.55 -2.27
N LYS A 97 -7.52 8.93 -1.69
CA LYS A 97 -6.19 8.89 -2.32
C LYS A 97 -5.18 8.15 -1.45
N PHE A 98 -5.64 7.53 -0.34
CA PHE A 98 -4.78 7.01 0.72
C PHE A 98 -4.97 5.50 0.94
N HIS A 99 -5.91 4.87 0.25
CA HIS A 99 -6.17 3.46 0.34
C HIS A 99 -5.20 2.69 -0.57
N PHE A 100 -4.10 2.22 0.00
CA PHE A 100 -3.07 1.47 -0.69
C PHE A 100 -2.45 0.44 0.25
N THR A 101 -1.78 -0.56 -0.30
CA THR A 101 -0.95 -1.53 0.42
C THR A 101 0.52 -1.18 0.24
N TYR A 102 1.33 -1.57 1.20
CA TYR A 102 2.78 -1.41 1.17
C TYR A 102 3.45 -2.71 1.61
N ASP A 103 4.61 -3.04 1.05
CA ASP A 103 5.40 -4.15 1.57
C ASP A 103 5.80 -3.85 3.02
N SER A 104 5.63 -4.84 3.91
CA SER A 104 5.83 -4.62 5.35
C SER A 104 7.29 -4.33 5.70
N TYR A 105 8.24 -4.95 5.00
CA TYR A 105 9.66 -4.71 5.20
C TYR A 105 10.04 -3.29 4.74
N ASP A 106 9.62 -2.90 3.54
CA ASP A 106 9.88 -1.56 3.01
C ASP A 106 9.24 -0.47 3.89
N TRP A 107 8.02 -0.73 4.40
CA TRP A 107 7.36 0.16 5.34
C TRP A 107 8.12 0.29 6.66
N TYR A 108 8.60 -0.83 7.20
CA TYR A 108 9.39 -0.82 8.42
C TYR A 108 10.68 -0.02 8.23
N GLN A 109 11.43 -0.28 7.16
CA GLN A 109 12.65 0.47 6.84
C GLN A 109 12.37 1.98 6.73
N LEU A 110 11.31 2.35 6.02
CA LEU A 110 10.92 3.75 5.87
C LEU A 110 10.52 4.39 7.20
N SER A 111 9.71 3.70 8.01
CA SER A 111 9.12 4.25 9.25
C SER A 111 10.12 4.31 10.42
N GLN A 112 11.01 3.34 10.53
CA GLN A 112 11.95 3.25 11.64
C GLN A 112 13.30 3.90 11.38
N SER A 113 13.83 3.77 10.17
CA SER A 113 15.15 4.27 9.83
C SER A 113 15.14 5.49 8.90
N GLY A 114 13.97 5.84 8.35
CA GLY A 114 13.86 6.86 7.32
C GLY A 114 14.56 6.47 6.00
N VAL A 115 14.94 5.19 5.87
CA VAL A 115 15.62 4.68 4.67
C VAL A 115 14.58 4.28 3.64
N SER A 116 14.68 4.84 2.46
CA SER A 116 13.91 4.44 1.28
C SER A 116 14.85 3.76 0.29
N GLY A 117 14.49 2.56 -0.16
CA GLY A 117 15.21 1.91 -1.24
C GLY A 117 15.12 2.74 -2.52
N GLY A 118 16.27 2.94 -3.20
CA GLY A 118 16.28 3.70 -4.45
C GLY A 118 17.64 4.32 -4.76
N TYR A 119 17.66 5.15 -5.80
CA TYR A 119 18.88 5.86 -6.22
C TYR A 119 19.29 6.98 -5.26
N GLY A 120 18.41 7.39 -4.35
CA GLY A 120 18.64 8.53 -3.45
C GLY A 120 18.57 9.88 -4.18
N ALA A 121 17.75 9.97 -5.21
CA ALA A 121 17.43 11.21 -5.90
C ALA A 121 15.94 11.49 -5.80
N GLN A 122 15.58 12.69 -5.41
CA GLN A 122 14.20 13.17 -5.44
C GLN A 122 13.95 13.93 -6.74
N TRP A 123 12.88 13.58 -7.40
CA TRP A 123 12.51 14.10 -8.71
C TRP A 123 11.32 15.05 -8.62
N VAL A 124 11.35 16.12 -9.40
CA VAL A 124 10.23 17.04 -9.56
C VAL A 124 9.85 17.10 -11.03
N LEU A 125 8.56 16.89 -11.29
CA LEU A 125 7.96 17.04 -12.61
C LEU A 125 7.50 18.50 -12.76
N LEU A 126 8.23 19.29 -13.51
CA LEU A 126 7.92 20.71 -13.76
C LEU A 126 6.90 20.86 -14.89
N SER A 127 6.91 19.95 -15.88
CA SER A 127 5.92 19.88 -16.93
C SER A 127 5.43 18.45 -17.12
N THR A 128 4.10 18.25 -17.04
CA THR A 128 3.44 16.94 -17.19
C THR A 128 3.10 16.60 -18.64
N THR A 129 3.02 17.62 -19.50
CA THR A 129 2.74 17.48 -20.93
C THR A 129 4.01 17.69 -21.73
N PRO A 130 4.16 17.03 -22.90
CA PRO A 130 5.31 17.25 -23.76
C PRO A 130 5.48 18.72 -24.22
N PRO A 131 6.70 19.24 -24.22
CA PRO A 131 7.90 18.60 -23.72
C PRO A 131 7.87 18.50 -22.18
N ARG A 132 8.01 17.24 -21.67
CA ARG A 132 8.07 17.00 -20.21
C ARG A 132 9.39 17.50 -19.66
N GLU A 133 9.33 18.03 -18.44
CA GLU A 133 10.52 18.48 -17.74
C GLU A 133 10.56 17.83 -16.35
N ILE A 134 11.51 16.91 -16.15
CA ILE A 134 11.74 16.21 -14.88
C ILE A 134 13.15 16.55 -14.41
N VAL A 135 13.23 17.13 -13.22
CA VAL A 135 14.52 17.59 -12.66
C VAL A 135 14.78 16.96 -11.30
N VAL A 136 16.05 16.85 -10.94
CA VAL A 136 16.46 16.48 -9.58
C VAL A 136 16.19 17.66 -8.64
N ALA A 137 15.36 17.45 -7.63
CA ALA A 137 15.13 18.42 -6.56
C ALA A 137 16.31 18.45 -5.58
N TYR A 138 16.76 17.25 -5.16
CA TYR A 138 17.95 17.05 -4.33
C TYR A 138 18.39 15.58 -4.40
N THR A 139 19.59 15.30 -3.93
CA THR A 139 20.13 13.96 -3.72
C THR A 139 20.38 13.72 -2.23
N GLU A 140 20.13 12.49 -1.78
CA GLU A 140 20.40 12.10 -0.41
C GLU A 140 21.90 11.90 -0.19
N PRO A 141 22.44 12.32 0.96
CA PRO A 141 23.84 12.06 1.31
C PRO A 141 24.17 10.57 1.32
N SER A 142 25.36 10.22 0.85
CA SER A 142 25.87 8.85 0.76
C SER A 142 25.05 7.92 -0.13
N SER A 143 24.23 8.47 -1.02
CA SER A 143 23.39 7.71 -1.96
C SER A 143 24.14 7.35 -3.25
N PRO A 144 23.64 6.36 -4.02
CA PRO A 144 24.15 6.07 -5.36
C PRO A 144 24.11 7.29 -6.29
N ALA A 145 23.10 8.14 -6.19
CA ALA A 145 22.97 9.37 -6.97
C ALA A 145 24.09 10.36 -6.66
N GLU A 146 24.38 10.58 -5.38
CA GLU A 146 25.50 11.43 -4.96
C GLU A 146 26.84 10.87 -5.43
N ALA A 147 27.03 9.55 -5.30
CA ALA A 147 28.29 8.87 -5.68
C ALA A 147 28.63 9.02 -7.16
N VAL A 148 27.63 9.14 -8.05
CA VAL A 148 27.84 9.40 -9.47
C VAL A 148 27.80 10.89 -9.83
N GLY A 149 27.76 11.78 -8.84
CA GLY A 149 27.78 13.22 -9.03
C GLY A 149 26.47 13.81 -9.57
N LEU A 150 25.35 13.12 -9.41
CA LEU A 150 24.05 13.68 -9.74
C LEU A 150 23.72 14.83 -8.78
N THR A 151 23.35 15.97 -9.31
CA THR A 151 23.13 17.19 -8.52
C THR A 151 21.76 17.80 -8.77
N ARG A 152 21.31 18.63 -7.85
CA ARG A 152 20.09 19.43 -8.00
C ARG A 152 20.09 20.19 -9.33
N GLY A 153 18.95 20.14 -10.02
CA GLY A 153 18.72 20.79 -11.31
C GLY A 153 19.15 19.95 -12.52
N ALA A 154 19.75 18.78 -12.31
CA ALA A 154 19.96 17.84 -13.42
C ALA A 154 18.62 17.41 -14.00
N THR A 155 18.52 17.36 -15.33
CA THR A 155 17.29 17.01 -16.06
C THR A 155 17.35 15.57 -16.58
N ILE A 156 16.28 14.81 -16.46
CA ILE A 156 16.15 13.52 -17.13
C ILE A 156 15.86 13.78 -18.61
N LEU A 157 16.62 13.13 -19.47
CA LEU A 157 16.39 13.13 -20.92
C LEU A 157 15.82 11.80 -21.41
N THR A 158 16.33 10.69 -20.87
CA THR A 158 15.91 9.34 -21.22
C THR A 158 15.85 8.46 -19.97
N VAL A 159 15.00 7.44 -20.02
CA VAL A 159 14.97 6.33 -19.05
C VAL A 159 15.11 5.05 -19.84
N ASP A 160 16.11 4.23 -19.51
CA ASP A 160 16.44 2.97 -20.23
C ASP A 160 16.56 3.17 -21.75
N GLY A 161 17.09 4.31 -22.16
CA GLY A 161 17.28 4.67 -23.57
C GLY A 161 16.03 5.20 -24.29
N VAL A 162 14.89 5.30 -23.58
CA VAL A 162 13.65 5.87 -24.11
C VAL A 162 13.56 7.34 -23.72
N ASP A 163 13.32 8.22 -24.71
CA ASP A 163 13.11 9.65 -24.47
C ASP A 163 11.83 9.86 -23.63
N ILE A 164 11.90 10.72 -22.62
CA ILE A 164 10.76 10.99 -21.73
C ILE A 164 9.59 11.73 -22.43
N ASN A 165 9.79 12.17 -23.65
CA ASN A 165 8.80 12.91 -24.46
C ASN A 165 8.15 12.06 -25.56
N THR A 166 8.53 10.78 -25.68
CA THR A 166 7.89 9.84 -26.61
C THR A 166 6.64 9.21 -26.05
#